data_604bf165844f31aa3840e3625b7bc029
#
_entry.id   604bf165844f31aa3840e3625b7bc029
#
_cell.length_a   1.000
_cell.length_b   1.000
_cell.length_c   1.000
_cell.angle_alpha   90.00
_cell.angle_beta   90.00
_cell.angle_gamma   90.00
#
_symmetry.space_group_name_H-M   'P 1'
#
loop_
_entity.id
_entity.type
_entity.pdbx_description
1 polymer ?
#
loop_
_entity_poly.entity_id
_entity_poly.type
_entity_poly.pdbx_seq_one_letter_code
_entity_poly.pdbx_strand_id
1 'polypeptide(L)'
;YRVPAFNTNDRTSPNQILYTGLYSPNMNAYHTPDYVAANNWALVDQRVAEFHLSNISNGFSGSFMISFANGVPTQEERFQIEQSLTDKFTGADNAGKFVLTFSDDKTRTPEITAISPSDLDKQYLALQELLVQNILTGHRVTSPILMGIKSDSGLGNNADELNSAANFYSNTVVKPFQQHILKVLRKIFTVNNMDMPVRFEQLKPITTRFTNQDLAAVM
;
A
#
# COMPACT_ATOMS: atom_id res chain seq x y z
N TYR A 1 37.11 0.21 13.62
CA TYR A 1 37.57 -1.17 13.37
C TYR A 1 37.13 -1.58 11.98
N ARG A 2 38.05 -2.01 11.12
CA ARG A 2 37.72 -2.39 9.74
C ARG A 2 37.75 -3.91 9.64
N VAL A 3 36.60 -4.53 9.40
CA VAL A 3 36.49 -5.96 9.21
C VAL A 3 36.66 -6.27 7.71
N PRO A 4 37.53 -7.21 7.32
CA PRO A 4 37.74 -7.55 5.92
C PRO A 4 36.55 -8.25 5.29
N ALA A 5 36.43 -8.13 3.97
CA ALA A 5 35.45 -8.89 3.20
C ALA A 5 35.79 -10.39 3.23
N PHE A 6 34.75 -11.20 3.19
CA PHE A 6 34.90 -12.67 3.15
C PHE A 6 35.71 -13.12 1.93
N ASN A 7 36.77 -13.85 2.21
CA ASN A 7 37.66 -14.42 1.21
C ASN A 7 37.89 -15.94 1.52
N THR A 8 37.58 -16.80 0.58
CA THR A 8 37.73 -18.25 0.73
C THR A 8 39.19 -18.68 0.89
N ASN A 9 40.16 -17.90 0.40
CA ASN A 9 41.59 -18.20 0.46
C ASN A 9 42.26 -17.63 1.72
N ASP A 10 41.60 -16.74 2.46
CA ASP A 10 42.10 -16.18 3.71
C ASP A 10 41.51 -16.96 4.89
N ARG A 11 42.33 -17.74 5.55
CA ARG A 11 42.00 -18.54 6.75
C ARG A 11 42.59 -17.91 8.03
N THR A 12 43.25 -16.78 7.90
CA THR A 12 44.00 -16.15 9.02
C THR A 12 43.20 -15.05 9.71
N SER A 13 42.34 -14.36 8.98
CA SER A 13 41.50 -13.34 9.55
C SER A 13 40.36 -13.96 10.36
N PRO A 14 40.31 -13.69 11.70
CA PRO A 14 39.33 -14.34 12.58
C PRO A 14 37.89 -13.91 12.32
N ASN A 15 37.70 -12.71 11.81
CA ASN A 15 36.38 -12.14 11.51
C ASN A 15 36.34 -11.62 10.08
N GLN A 16 35.37 -12.07 9.32
CA GLN A 16 35.13 -11.64 7.94
C GLN A 16 33.64 -11.40 7.72
N ILE A 17 33.30 -10.46 6.84
CA ILE A 17 31.90 -10.16 6.47
C ILE A 17 31.60 -10.74 5.10
N LEU A 18 30.67 -11.70 5.03
CA LEU A 18 30.06 -12.14 3.80
C LEU A 18 28.80 -11.31 3.54
N TYR A 19 28.89 -10.39 2.58
CA TYR A 19 27.72 -9.63 2.10
C TYR A 19 27.13 -10.33 0.88
N THR A 20 25.83 -10.45 0.84
CA THR A 20 25.10 -11.04 -0.28
C THR A 20 23.74 -10.37 -0.45
N GLY A 21 23.24 -10.34 -1.67
CA GLY A 21 21.94 -9.78 -2.00
C GLY A 21 21.54 -10.19 -3.41
N LEU A 22 20.33 -9.83 -3.80
CA LEU A 22 19.85 -10.04 -5.15
C LEU A 22 20.57 -9.08 -6.11
N TYR A 23 20.86 -9.55 -7.30
CA TYR A 23 21.51 -8.73 -8.32
C TYR A 23 20.64 -7.51 -8.67
N SER A 24 21.24 -6.33 -8.62
CA SER A 24 20.64 -5.09 -9.05
C SER A 24 21.56 -4.40 -10.06
N PRO A 25 21.11 -4.10 -11.29
CA PRO A 25 21.92 -3.39 -12.28
C PRO A 25 22.44 -2.06 -11.72
N ASN A 26 23.66 -1.68 -12.09
CA ASN A 26 24.33 -0.43 -11.70
C ASN A 26 24.57 -0.25 -10.18
N MET A 27 24.41 -1.29 -9.38
CA MET A 27 24.71 -1.26 -7.95
C MET A 27 26.00 -2.03 -7.65
N ASN A 28 27.03 -1.32 -7.14
CA ASN A 28 28.33 -1.93 -6.86
C ASN A 28 28.50 -2.38 -5.40
N ALA A 29 27.84 -1.72 -4.45
CA ALA A 29 28.02 -1.97 -3.03
C ALA A 29 26.77 -2.50 -2.35
N TYR A 30 25.63 -1.84 -2.55
CA TYR A 30 24.37 -2.24 -1.93
C TYR A 30 23.34 -2.54 -3.02
N HIS A 31 22.60 -3.62 -2.81
CA HIS A 31 21.53 -3.99 -3.73
C HIS A 31 20.25 -3.18 -3.44
N THR A 32 19.55 -2.81 -4.51
CA THR A 32 18.28 -2.11 -4.39
C THR A 32 17.18 -3.11 -3.98
N PRO A 33 16.38 -2.81 -2.96
CA PRO A 33 15.22 -3.63 -2.62
C PRO A 33 14.22 -3.72 -3.76
N ASP A 34 13.55 -4.86 -3.90
CA ASP A 34 12.60 -5.13 -4.98
C ASP A 34 11.43 -4.15 -5.02
N TYR A 35 10.94 -3.76 -3.85
CA TYR A 35 9.78 -2.91 -3.69
C TYR A 35 10.01 -1.44 -4.06
N VAL A 36 11.24 -1.02 -4.35
CA VAL A 36 11.56 0.39 -4.69
C VAL A 36 10.72 0.89 -5.87
N ALA A 37 10.41 0.02 -6.83
CA ALA A 37 9.53 0.37 -7.94
C ALA A 37 8.09 0.74 -7.50
N ALA A 38 7.63 0.24 -6.35
CA ALA A 38 6.31 0.51 -5.81
C ALA A 38 6.27 1.73 -4.86
N ASN A 39 7.40 2.33 -4.49
CA ASN A 39 7.44 3.41 -3.50
C ASN A 39 6.55 4.61 -3.86
N ASN A 40 6.54 5.00 -5.14
CA ASN A 40 5.68 6.10 -5.58
C ASN A 40 4.20 5.75 -5.46
N TRP A 41 3.83 4.49 -5.73
CA TRP A 41 2.46 4.02 -5.58
C TRP A 41 2.04 3.96 -4.11
N ALA A 42 2.91 3.50 -3.22
CA ALA A 42 2.67 3.54 -1.77
C ALA A 42 2.51 4.98 -1.25
N LEU A 43 3.28 5.94 -1.78
CA LEU A 43 3.13 7.35 -1.43
C LEU A 43 1.80 7.92 -1.94
N VAL A 44 1.36 7.55 -3.14
CA VAL A 44 0.04 7.97 -3.67
C VAL A 44 -1.07 7.40 -2.79
N ASP A 45 -0.99 6.13 -2.38
CA ASP A 45 -1.95 5.49 -1.48
C ASP A 45 -2.06 6.24 -0.14
N GLN A 46 -0.92 6.58 0.46
CA GLN A 46 -0.87 7.42 1.65
C GLN A 46 -1.57 8.77 1.45
N ARG A 47 -1.31 9.45 0.33
CA ARG A 47 -1.93 10.74 0.03
C ARG A 47 -3.44 10.64 -0.19
N VAL A 48 -3.90 9.57 -0.80
CA VAL A 48 -5.34 9.29 -0.94
C VAL A 48 -5.99 9.10 0.43
N ALA A 49 -5.35 8.34 1.32
CA ALA A 49 -5.84 8.16 2.68
C ALA A 49 -5.88 9.49 3.47
N GLU A 50 -4.83 10.31 3.39
CA GLU A 50 -4.76 11.64 4.00
C GLU A 50 -5.87 12.57 3.46
N PHE A 51 -6.12 12.52 2.15
CA PHE A 51 -7.19 13.29 1.52
C PHE A 51 -8.58 12.89 2.04
N HIS A 52 -8.86 11.59 2.11
CA HIS A 52 -10.13 11.09 2.64
C HIS A 52 -10.29 11.44 4.13
N LEU A 53 -9.25 11.30 4.92
CA LEU A 53 -9.26 11.69 6.33
C LEU A 53 -9.56 13.18 6.50
N SER A 54 -8.91 14.03 5.69
CA SER A 54 -9.17 15.47 5.68
C SER A 54 -10.62 15.79 5.29
N ASN A 55 -11.15 15.13 4.26
CA ASN A 55 -12.54 15.31 3.85
C ASN A 55 -13.52 14.91 4.95
N ILE A 56 -13.29 13.78 5.62
CA ILE A 56 -14.13 13.35 6.75
C ILE A 56 -14.05 14.36 7.89
N SER A 57 -12.83 14.80 8.24
CA SER A 57 -12.61 15.76 9.32
C SER A 57 -13.22 17.14 9.02
N ASN A 58 -13.29 17.52 7.75
CA ASN A 58 -13.89 18.77 7.30
C ASN A 58 -15.39 18.61 6.94
N GLY A 59 -16.00 17.48 7.27
CA GLY A 59 -17.43 17.26 7.08
C GLY A 59 -17.88 17.00 5.65
N PHE A 60 -17.04 16.39 4.82
CA PHE A 60 -17.31 16.13 3.40
C PHE A 60 -17.70 17.39 2.60
N SER A 61 -17.40 18.56 3.12
CA SER A 61 -17.69 19.82 2.40
C SER A 61 -16.74 19.92 1.21
N GLY A 62 -17.32 19.83 0.02
CA GLY A 62 -16.62 20.19 -1.22
C GLY A 62 -16.17 21.66 -1.14
N SER A 63 -15.29 22.05 -2.05
CA SER A 63 -14.91 23.46 -2.17
C SER A 63 -16.11 24.27 -2.64
N PHE A 64 -16.39 25.34 -1.93
CA PHE A 64 -17.46 26.27 -2.28
C PHE A 64 -16.86 27.64 -2.60
N MET A 65 -17.42 28.28 -3.61
CA MET A 65 -17.19 29.68 -3.86
C MET A 65 -18.40 30.48 -3.29
N ILE A 66 -18.11 31.33 -2.32
CA ILE A 66 -19.14 32.22 -1.75
C ILE A 66 -18.92 33.62 -2.31
N SER A 67 -19.87 34.12 -3.03
CA SER A 67 -19.84 35.48 -3.62
C SER A 67 -20.79 36.40 -2.87
N PHE A 68 -20.25 37.49 -2.36
CA PHE A 68 -21.03 38.53 -1.68
C PHE A 68 -21.20 39.72 -2.61
N ALA A 69 -22.44 40.17 -2.83
CA ALA A 69 -22.79 41.31 -3.68
C ALA A 69 -22.82 42.65 -2.89
N ASN A 70 -22.31 42.72 -1.66
CA ASN A 70 -22.41 43.86 -0.76
C ASN A 70 -21.26 44.87 -0.86
N GLY A 71 -20.56 44.93 -2.01
CA GLY A 71 -19.37 45.77 -2.19
C GLY A 71 -18.06 45.07 -1.78
N VAL A 72 -16.96 45.80 -1.84
CA VAL A 72 -15.63 45.29 -1.49
C VAL A 72 -15.35 45.60 -0.03
N PRO A 73 -15.31 44.58 0.87
CA PRO A 73 -15.05 44.83 2.29
C PRO A 73 -13.61 45.28 2.52
N THR A 74 -13.38 45.98 3.64
CA THR A 74 -12.03 46.31 4.11
C THR A 74 -11.23 45.06 4.46
N GLN A 75 -9.93 45.17 4.62
CA GLN A 75 -9.07 44.03 4.94
C GLN A 75 -9.42 43.40 6.29
N GLU A 76 -9.82 44.19 7.26
CA GLU A 76 -10.24 43.73 8.59
C GLU A 76 -11.61 43.01 8.53
N GLU A 77 -12.57 43.51 7.78
CA GLU A 77 -13.85 42.83 7.56
C GLU A 77 -13.69 41.51 6.81
N ARG A 78 -12.78 41.42 5.82
CA ARG A 78 -12.44 40.15 5.15
C ARG A 78 -11.95 39.12 6.12
N PHE A 79 -10.99 39.47 6.97
CA PHE A 79 -10.44 38.56 7.96
C PHE A 79 -11.52 38.07 8.94
N GLN A 80 -12.41 38.94 9.40
CA GLN A 80 -13.53 38.54 10.29
C GLN A 80 -14.53 37.60 9.60
N ILE A 81 -14.81 37.84 8.32
CA ILE A 81 -15.71 36.98 7.51
C ILE A 81 -15.05 35.59 7.33
N GLU A 82 -13.78 35.56 6.93
CA GLU A 82 -13.02 34.29 6.75
C GLU A 82 -12.98 33.50 8.05
N GLN A 83 -12.68 34.13 9.17
CA GLN A 83 -12.64 33.49 10.47
C GLN A 83 -14.00 32.93 10.87
N SER A 84 -15.08 33.74 10.72
CA SER A 84 -16.44 33.30 11.02
C SER A 84 -16.92 32.15 10.14
N LEU A 85 -16.51 32.10 8.88
CA LEU A 85 -16.81 30.99 7.97
C LEU A 85 -16.02 29.73 8.35
N THR A 86 -14.74 29.89 8.64
CA THR A 86 -13.90 28.81 9.08
C THR A 86 -14.44 28.15 10.35
N ASP A 87 -14.77 28.93 11.37
CA ASP A 87 -15.28 28.44 12.64
C ASP A 87 -16.65 27.74 12.51
N LYS A 88 -17.45 28.12 11.53
CA LYS A 88 -18.80 27.55 11.33
C LYS A 88 -18.85 26.34 10.42
N PHE A 89 -17.92 26.24 9.46
CA PHE A 89 -18.00 25.25 8.39
C PHE A 89 -16.89 24.22 8.40
N THR A 90 -15.82 24.41 9.18
CA THR A 90 -14.72 23.45 9.24
C THR A 90 -14.78 22.62 10.51
N GLY A 91 -14.32 21.34 10.41
CA GLY A 91 -14.28 20.38 11.51
C GLY A 91 -15.45 19.39 11.51
N ALA A 92 -15.19 18.20 12.03
CA ALA A 92 -16.16 17.10 12.08
C ALA A 92 -17.43 17.44 12.87
N ASP A 93 -17.30 18.27 13.92
CA ASP A 93 -18.41 18.69 14.78
C ASP A 93 -19.35 19.73 14.10
N ASN A 94 -18.91 20.31 13.00
CA ASN A 94 -19.64 21.30 12.23
C ASN A 94 -20.26 20.77 10.94
N ALA A 95 -20.08 19.47 10.67
CA ALA A 95 -20.66 18.81 9.51
C ALA A 95 -22.20 18.93 9.52
N GLY A 96 -22.76 19.43 8.41
CA GLY A 96 -24.22 19.55 8.26
C GLY A 96 -24.88 20.73 8.99
N LYS A 97 -24.10 21.67 9.56
CA LYS A 97 -24.69 22.85 10.17
C LYS A 97 -25.22 23.81 9.10
N PHE A 98 -26.42 24.34 9.35
CA PHE A 98 -27.07 25.34 8.51
C PHE A 98 -26.49 26.72 8.80
N VAL A 99 -26.26 27.48 7.74
CA VAL A 99 -26.05 28.94 7.87
C VAL A 99 -27.37 29.64 7.59
N LEU A 100 -27.88 30.31 8.58
CA LEU A 100 -29.04 31.17 8.44
C LEU A 100 -28.54 32.55 8.07
N THR A 101 -28.85 33.01 6.87
CA THR A 101 -28.58 34.38 6.43
C THR A 101 -29.91 35.13 6.28
N PHE A 102 -29.95 36.35 6.78
CA PHE A 102 -31.10 37.26 6.60
C PHE A 102 -30.70 38.34 5.59
N SER A 103 -31.47 38.48 4.53
CA SER A 103 -31.26 39.50 3.51
C SER A 103 -32.56 40.23 3.24
N ASP A 104 -32.50 41.56 3.23
CA ASP A 104 -33.65 42.41 2.93
C ASP A 104 -33.94 42.48 1.42
N ASP A 105 -32.96 42.15 0.59
CA ASP A 105 -33.02 42.21 -0.85
C ASP A 105 -32.41 40.99 -1.51
N LYS A 106 -33.09 40.41 -2.51
CA LYS A 106 -32.60 39.28 -3.29
C LYS A 106 -31.27 39.56 -4.00
N THR A 107 -30.99 40.81 -4.34
CA THR A 107 -29.76 41.23 -5.00
C THR A 107 -28.54 41.23 -4.08
N ARG A 108 -28.75 41.10 -2.76
CA ARG A 108 -27.70 41.08 -1.73
C ARG A 108 -27.50 39.70 -1.08
N THR A 109 -28.25 38.72 -1.55
CA THR A 109 -28.10 37.34 -1.05
C THR A 109 -26.77 36.74 -1.53
N PRO A 110 -25.96 36.15 -0.63
CA PRO A 110 -24.73 35.48 -1.04
C PRO A 110 -25.04 34.32 -1.99
N GLU A 111 -24.30 34.22 -3.10
CA GLU A 111 -24.38 33.11 -4.02
C GLU A 111 -23.34 32.07 -3.62
N ILE A 112 -23.77 30.82 -3.39
CA ILE A 112 -22.91 29.70 -3.05
C ILE A 112 -22.85 28.78 -4.25
N THR A 113 -21.70 28.72 -4.87
CA THR A 113 -21.44 27.79 -6.00
C THR A 113 -20.53 26.66 -5.53
N ALA A 114 -21.02 25.44 -5.61
CA ALA A 114 -20.20 24.27 -5.31
C ALA A 114 -19.16 24.06 -6.41
N ILE A 115 -17.90 23.99 -6.04
CA ILE A 115 -16.78 23.65 -6.92
C ILE A 115 -16.46 22.18 -6.66
N SER A 116 -17.30 21.28 -7.15
CA SER A 116 -17.03 19.86 -7.07
C SER A 116 -16.67 19.35 -8.46
N PRO A 117 -15.50 18.75 -8.66
CA PRO A 117 -15.24 18.02 -9.89
C PRO A 117 -16.25 16.87 -9.99
N SER A 118 -17.00 16.83 -11.08
CA SER A 118 -17.90 15.71 -11.36
C SER A 118 -17.09 14.41 -11.47
N ASP A 119 -17.60 13.30 -10.93
CA ASP A 119 -17.03 11.96 -11.01
C ASP A 119 -15.77 11.68 -10.16
N LEU A 120 -15.47 12.46 -9.12
CA LEU A 120 -14.37 12.17 -8.20
C LEU A 120 -14.44 10.75 -7.62
N ASP A 121 -15.61 10.31 -7.21
CA ASP A 121 -15.80 9.00 -6.59
C ASP A 121 -15.39 7.86 -7.53
N LYS A 122 -15.74 7.94 -8.82
CA LYS A 122 -15.36 6.94 -9.82
C LYS A 122 -13.85 6.96 -10.09
N GLN A 123 -13.25 8.14 -10.12
CA GLN A 123 -11.81 8.29 -10.30
C GLN A 123 -11.04 7.69 -9.12
N TYR A 124 -11.52 7.87 -7.88
CA TYR A 124 -10.88 7.27 -6.70
C TYR A 124 -11.01 5.77 -6.67
N LEU A 125 -12.16 5.20 -7.05
CA LEU A 125 -12.32 3.74 -7.13
C LEU A 125 -11.35 3.13 -8.15
N ALA A 126 -11.27 3.69 -9.36
CA ALA A 126 -10.33 3.24 -10.37
C ALA A 126 -8.86 3.40 -9.93
N LEU A 127 -8.54 4.48 -9.23
CA LEU A 127 -7.21 4.69 -8.68
C LEU A 127 -6.88 3.65 -7.60
N GLN A 128 -7.81 3.32 -6.73
CA GLN A 128 -7.62 2.34 -5.65
C GLN A 128 -7.28 0.95 -6.22
N GLU A 129 -8.00 0.48 -7.24
CA GLU A 129 -7.68 -0.78 -7.91
C GLU A 129 -6.27 -0.77 -8.52
N LEU A 130 -5.91 0.34 -9.18
CA LEU A 130 -4.60 0.51 -9.77
C LEU A 130 -3.48 0.52 -8.72
N LEU A 131 -3.70 1.18 -7.58
CA LEU A 131 -2.76 1.23 -6.45
C LEU A 131 -2.48 -0.16 -5.90
N VAL A 132 -3.53 -0.93 -5.62
CA VAL A 132 -3.40 -2.31 -5.12
C VAL A 132 -2.56 -3.15 -6.09
N GLN A 133 -2.86 -3.13 -7.38
CA GLN A 133 -2.14 -3.91 -8.39
C GLN A 133 -0.65 -3.51 -8.47
N ASN A 134 -0.34 -2.21 -8.48
CA ASN A 134 1.04 -1.75 -8.63
C ASN A 134 1.87 -2.00 -7.36
N ILE A 135 1.29 -1.84 -6.17
CA ILE A 135 1.96 -2.15 -4.91
C ILE A 135 2.24 -3.65 -4.82
N LEU A 136 1.25 -4.51 -5.09
CA LEU A 136 1.44 -5.96 -5.11
C LEU A 136 2.50 -6.40 -6.12
N THR A 137 2.47 -5.83 -7.33
CA THR A 137 3.48 -6.10 -8.38
C THR A 137 4.88 -5.70 -7.94
N GLY A 138 5.04 -4.54 -7.31
CA GLY A 138 6.32 -4.08 -6.78
C GLY A 138 6.87 -5.00 -5.69
N HIS A 139 6.00 -5.61 -4.89
CA HIS A 139 6.36 -6.63 -3.90
C HIS A 139 6.40 -8.06 -4.46
N ARG A 140 6.29 -8.22 -5.78
CA ARG A 140 6.25 -9.52 -6.49
C ARG A 140 5.11 -10.43 -6.03
N VAL A 141 4.07 -9.91 -5.43
CA VAL A 141 2.88 -10.69 -5.09
C VAL A 141 2.09 -10.93 -6.37
N THR A 142 1.98 -12.18 -6.77
CA THR A 142 1.46 -12.59 -8.09
C THR A 142 -0.07 -12.60 -8.18
N SER A 143 -0.76 -12.57 -7.06
CA SER A 143 -2.22 -12.52 -7.01
C SER A 143 -2.72 -11.87 -5.73
N PRO A 144 -3.73 -10.98 -5.78
CA PRO A 144 -4.34 -10.35 -4.60
C PRO A 144 -4.93 -11.35 -3.62
N ILE A 145 -5.40 -12.50 -4.09
CA ILE A 145 -6.01 -13.55 -3.25
C ILE A 145 -5.02 -14.10 -2.19
N LEU A 146 -3.71 -14.04 -2.46
CA LEU A 146 -2.67 -14.43 -1.51
C LEU A 146 -2.63 -13.52 -0.28
N MET A 147 -3.16 -12.30 -0.40
CA MET A 147 -3.30 -11.33 0.69
C MET A 147 -4.72 -11.27 1.25
N GLY A 148 -5.59 -12.22 0.87
CA GLY A 148 -6.98 -12.24 1.30
C GLY A 148 -7.88 -11.23 0.59
N ILE A 149 -7.39 -10.56 -0.43
CA ILE A 149 -8.16 -9.60 -1.24
C ILE A 149 -8.93 -10.41 -2.28
N LYS A 150 -10.26 -10.34 -2.23
CA LYS A 150 -11.13 -10.98 -3.23
C LYS A 150 -11.18 -10.12 -4.49
N SER A 151 -11.06 -10.75 -5.66
CA SER A 151 -11.43 -10.12 -6.91
C SER A 151 -12.93 -10.32 -7.16
N ASP A 152 -13.60 -9.31 -7.68
CA ASP A 152 -15.04 -9.34 -8.00
C ASP A 152 -15.38 -10.30 -9.15
N SER A 153 -14.40 -10.91 -9.78
CA SER A 153 -14.57 -11.82 -10.89
C SER A 153 -14.91 -13.24 -10.42
N GLY A 154 -16.17 -13.45 -10.07
CA GLY A 154 -16.79 -14.77 -10.18
C GLY A 154 -16.92 -15.58 -8.89
N LEU A 155 -18.07 -16.21 -8.80
CA LEU A 155 -18.49 -17.31 -7.91
C LEU A 155 -17.69 -18.62 -8.11
N GLY A 156 -16.48 -18.55 -8.67
CA GLY A 156 -15.62 -19.69 -8.95
C GLY A 156 -14.85 -20.15 -7.71
N ASN A 157 -14.56 -21.40 -7.70
CA ASN A 157 -13.92 -22.23 -6.67
C ASN A 157 -12.66 -21.57 -6.05
N ASN A 158 -12.83 -20.67 -5.09
CA ASN A 158 -11.77 -19.88 -4.44
C ASN A 158 -10.59 -20.73 -3.91
N ALA A 159 -10.83 -22.02 -3.59
CA ALA A 159 -9.78 -22.90 -3.07
C ALA A 159 -8.79 -23.33 -4.18
N ASP A 160 -9.27 -23.60 -5.39
CA ASP A 160 -8.38 -23.98 -6.50
C ASP A 160 -7.59 -22.79 -7.03
N GLU A 161 -8.24 -21.62 -7.07
CA GLU A 161 -7.56 -20.37 -7.43
C GLU A 161 -6.47 -20.01 -6.43
N LEU A 162 -6.75 -20.08 -5.12
CA LEU A 162 -5.78 -19.87 -4.06
C LEU A 162 -4.61 -20.84 -4.15
N ASN A 163 -4.88 -22.14 -4.36
CA ASN A 163 -3.86 -23.15 -4.51
C ASN A 163 -2.99 -22.91 -5.75
N SER A 164 -3.59 -22.55 -6.86
CA SER A 164 -2.87 -22.22 -8.09
C SER A 164 -2.01 -20.97 -7.93
N ALA A 165 -2.55 -19.93 -7.34
CA ALA A 165 -1.81 -18.70 -7.01
C ALA A 165 -0.65 -18.96 -6.05
N ALA A 166 -0.88 -19.74 -4.98
CA ALA A 166 0.15 -20.09 -4.01
C ALA A 166 1.26 -20.93 -4.63
N ASN A 167 0.94 -21.89 -5.49
CA ASN A 167 1.93 -22.70 -6.20
C ASN A 167 2.75 -21.85 -7.17
N PHE A 168 2.10 -20.97 -7.91
CA PHE A 168 2.78 -20.06 -8.83
C PHE A 168 3.72 -19.11 -8.07
N TYR A 169 3.25 -18.46 -7.01
CA TYR A 169 4.06 -17.61 -6.15
C TYR A 169 5.24 -18.36 -5.52
N SER A 170 4.99 -19.56 -4.99
CA SER A 170 6.02 -20.40 -4.42
C SER A 170 7.14 -20.72 -5.44
N ASN A 171 6.77 -21.07 -6.67
CA ASN A 171 7.73 -21.45 -7.70
C ASN A 171 8.50 -20.26 -8.28
N THR A 172 7.84 -19.11 -8.46
CA THR A 172 8.42 -17.96 -9.16
C THR A 172 9.09 -16.95 -8.23
N VAL A 173 8.67 -16.88 -6.98
CA VAL A 173 9.19 -15.90 -6.01
C VAL A 173 9.89 -16.58 -4.84
N VAL A 174 9.19 -17.45 -4.09
CA VAL A 174 9.71 -18.00 -2.83
C VAL A 174 10.92 -18.90 -3.06
N LYS A 175 10.82 -19.86 -3.97
CA LYS A 175 11.92 -20.80 -4.25
C LYS A 175 13.21 -20.13 -4.72
N PRO A 176 13.20 -19.15 -5.62
CA PRO A 176 14.41 -18.41 -5.98
C PRO A 176 15.07 -17.73 -4.78
N PHE A 177 14.31 -17.10 -3.89
CA PHE A 177 14.86 -16.52 -2.66
C PHE A 177 15.45 -17.58 -1.72
N GLN A 178 14.74 -18.68 -1.51
CA GLN A 178 15.22 -19.81 -0.71
C GLN A 178 16.52 -20.38 -1.28
N GLN A 179 16.61 -20.56 -2.59
CA GLN A 179 17.82 -21.04 -3.27
C GLN A 179 19.00 -20.09 -3.08
N HIS A 180 18.75 -18.77 -3.14
CA HIS A 180 19.77 -17.78 -2.88
C HIS A 180 20.32 -17.90 -1.45
N ILE A 181 19.47 -18.00 -0.45
CA ILE A 181 19.84 -18.18 0.96
C ILE A 181 20.62 -19.49 1.14
N LEU A 182 20.14 -20.60 0.59
CA LEU A 182 20.81 -21.91 0.67
C LEU A 182 22.19 -21.88 0.02
N LYS A 183 22.37 -21.18 -1.10
CA LYS A 183 23.66 -21.02 -1.75
C LYS A 183 24.68 -20.35 -0.83
N VAL A 184 24.24 -19.32 -0.11
CA VAL A 184 25.09 -18.59 0.86
C VAL A 184 25.45 -19.47 2.05
N LEU A 185 24.45 -20.14 2.65
CA LEU A 185 24.67 -21.04 3.79
C LEU A 185 25.63 -22.20 3.42
N ARG A 186 25.42 -22.84 2.28
CA ARG A 186 26.31 -23.90 1.78
C ARG A 186 27.74 -23.39 1.62
N LYS A 187 27.93 -22.15 1.10
CA LYS A 187 29.27 -21.57 0.98
C LYS A 187 29.95 -21.42 2.35
N ILE A 188 29.21 -20.95 3.37
CA ILE A 188 29.69 -20.80 4.73
C ILE A 188 30.08 -22.17 5.29
N PHE A 189 29.22 -23.19 5.18
CA PHE A 189 29.47 -24.53 5.70
C PHE A 189 30.66 -25.18 5.02
N THR A 190 30.75 -25.11 3.69
CA THR A 190 31.91 -25.65 2.95
C THR A 190 33.23 -25.05 3.42
N VAL A 191 33.28 -23.74 3.61
CA VAL A 191 34.50 -23.06 4.08
C VAL A 191 34.90 -23.47 5.48
N ASN A 192 33.92 -23.77 6.34
CA ASN A 192 34.16 -24.23 7.71
C ASN A 192 34.28 -25.74 7.86
N ASN A 193 34.35 -26.49 6.75
CA ASN A 193 34.39 -27.95 6.72
C ASN A 193 33.23 -28.63 7.48
N MET A 194 32.05 -27.99 7.43
CA MET A 194 30.83 -28.48 8.04
C MET A 194 29.98 -29.16 6.96
N ASP A 195 29.74 -30.46 7.10
CA ASP A 195 28.80 -31.18 6.24
C ASP A 195 27.40 -31.15 6.86
N MET A 196 26.65 -30.08 6.56
CA MET A 196 25.29 -29.92 7.04
C MET A 196 24.31 -29.78 5.86
N PRO A 197 23.48 -30.79 5.61
CA PRO A 197 22.44 -30.70 4.59
C PRO A 197 21.33 -29.80 5.07
N VAL A 198 21.25 -28.57 4.50
CA VAL A 198 20.21 -27.58 4.82
C VAL A 198 19.20 -27.53 3.69
N ARG A 199 17.94 -27.55 4.05
CA ARG A 199 16.81 -27.40 3.13
C ARG A 199 15.70 -26.58 3.79
N PHE A 200 14.90 -25.90 2.99
CA PHE A 200 13.63 -25.36 3.44
C PHE A 200 12.56 -26.45 3.38
N GLU A 201 11.75 -26.53 4.40
CA GLU A 201 10.54 -27.33 4.38
C GLU A 201 9.47 -26.62 3.54
N GLN A 202 8.86 -27.38 2.63
CA GLN A 202 7.83 -26.83 1.77
C GLN A 202 6.49 -26.80 2.51
N LEU A 203 6.02 -25.61 2.85
CA LEU A 203 4.67 -25.43 3.36
C LEU A 203 3.67 -25.69 2.22
N LYS A 204 2.73 -26.58 2.47
CA LYS A 204 1.59 -26.80 1.57
C LYS A 204 0.44 -25.91 2.02
N PRO A 205 -0.31 -25.28 1.10
CA PRO A 205 -1.54 -24.60 1.46
C PRO A 205 -2.47 -25.57 2.19
N ILE A 206 -3.14 -25.10 3.24
CA ILE A 206 -4.14 -25.88 3.95
C ILE A 206 -5.34 -26.04 3.01
N THR A 207 -5.49 -27.23 2.43
CA THR A 207 -6.68 -27.54 1.64
C THR A 207 -7.76 -28.09 2.58
N THR A 208 -8.86 -27.40 2.69
CA THR A 208 -10.04 -27.84 3.45
C THR A 208 -10.91 -28.81 2.64
N ARG A 209 -10.41 -29.41 1.58
CA ARG A 209 -11.13 -30.46 0.87
C ARG A 209 -11.07 -31.73 1.69
N PHE A 210 -12.18 -32.07 2.30
CA PHE A 210 -12.42 -33.43 2.75
C PHE A 210 -12.40 -34.33 1.52
N THR A 211 -11.45 -35.22 1.44
CA THR A 211 -11.47 -36.27 0.41
C THR A 211 -12.55 -37.29 0.77
N ASN A 212 -13.04 -38.05 -0.22
CA ASN A 212 -13.97 -39.14 0.06
C ASN A 212 -13.39 -40.18 1.06
N GLN A 213 -12.07 -40.24 1.21
CA GLN A 213 -11.39 -41.05 2.21
C GLN A 213 -11.55 -40.48 3.62
N ASP A 214 -11.53 -39.16 3.78
CA ASP A 214 -11.74 -38.50 5.07
C ASP A 214 -13.21 -38.67 5.53
N LEU A 215 -14.15 -38.65 4.59
CA LEU A 215 -15.55 -38.91 4.88
C LEU A 215 -15.82 -40.39 5.24
N ALA A 216 -15.09 -41.31 4.63
CA ALA A 216 -15.21 -42.74 4.93
C ALA A 216 -14.57 -43.11 6.28
N ALA A 217 -13.64 -42.29 6.82
CA ALA A 217 -13.03 -42.51 8.13
C ALA A 217 -13.88 -41.99 9.31
N VAL A 218 -14.92 -41.18 9.02
CA VAL A 218 -15.82 -40.58 10.03
C VAL A 218 -17.18 -41.32 10.06
N MET A 219 -17.49 -42.17 9.08
CA MET A 219 -18.63 -43.06 9.07
C MET A 219 -18.25 -44.45 9.58
#